data_4a85f5e6551b5a3a6cacdecc5b362b5f
#
_entry.id   4a85f5e6551b5a3a6cacdecc5b362b5f
#
_cell.length_a   1.000
_cell.length_b   1.000
_cell.length_c   1.000
_cell.angle_alpha   90.00
_cell.angle_beta   90.00
_cell.angle_gamma   90.00
#
_symmetry.space_group_name_H-M   'P 1'
#
loop_
_entity.id
_entity.type
_entity.pdbx_description
1 polymer ?
#
loop_
_entity_poly.entity_id
_entity_poly.type
_entity_poly.pdbx_seq_one_letter_code
_entity_poly.pdbx_strand_id
1 'polypeptide(L)'
;MAKKSKIVRENQLKRLVDKYSVERKKLKKIISDGNVSSKEREEAIFKLDRLPRRSSVVRLRNRCFATGRPRGVMKKFKMSRLCFREMALKGEIPGVTKASW
;
A
#
# COMPACT_ATOMS: atom_id res chain seq x y z
N MET A 1 -10.40 0.07 -17.39
CA MET A 1 -8.99 -0.29 -17.12
C MET A 1 -8.15 0.94 -16.76
N ALA A 2 -7.22 0.79 -15.85
CA ALA A 2 -6.28 1.86 -15.54
C ALA A 2 -5.20 1.97 -16.62
N LYS A 3 -4.72 3.20 -16.83
CA LYS A 3 -3.59 3.45 -17.74
C LYS A 3 -2.31 2.78 -17.21
N LYS A 4 -1.48 2.28 -18.11
CA LYS A 4 -0.17 1.67 -17.74
C LYS A 4 0.70 2.60 -16.89
N SER A 5 0.67 3.91 -17.18
CA SER A 5 1.40 4.92 -16.40
C SER A 5 1.00 4.95 -14.93
N LYS A 6 -0.26 4.73 -14.61
CA LYS A 6 -0.75 4.67 -13.23
C LYS A 6 -0.24 3.43 -12.49
N ILE A 7 -0.18 2.30 -13.18
CA ILE A 7 0.36 1.04 -12.63
C ILE A 7 1.86 1.17 -12.36
N VAL A 8 2.60 1.73 -13.30
CA VAL A 8 4.04 1.99 -13.15
C VAL A 8 4.32 2.93 -12.00
N ARG A 9 3.54 4.01 -11.88
CA ARG A 9 3.65 4.95 -10.76
C ARG A 9 3.40 4.27 -9.41
N GLU A 10 2.42 3.41 -9.32
CA GLU A 10 2.12 2.66 -8.10
C GLU A 10 3.28 1.73 -7.72
N ASN A 11 3.89 1.06 -8.68
CA ASN A 11 5.07 0.22 -8.44
C ASN A 11 6.27 1.04 -7.95
N GLN A 12 6.48 2.22 -8.49
CA GLN A 12 7.51 3.15 -8.03
C GLN A 12 7.26 3.60 -6.59
N LEU A 13 6.00 3.90 -6.24
CA LEU A 13 5.60 4.24 -4.88
C LEU A 13 5.87 3.09 -3.90
N LYS A 14 5.56 1.87 -4.27
CA LYS A 14 5.86 0.68 -3.45
C LYS A 14 7.34 0.54 -3.17
N ARG A 15 8.19 0.72 -4.17
CA ARG A 15 9.65 0.66 -4.01
C ARG A 15 10.16 1.74 -3.05
N LEU A 16 9.66 2.97 -3.17
CA LEU A 16 10.03 4.06 -2.26
C LEU A 16 9.57 3.80 -0.83
N VAL A 17 8.35 3.31 -0.65
CA VAL A 17 7.81 2.94 0.66
C VAL A 17 8.66 1.87 1.32
N ASP A 18 9.03 0.82 0.60
CA ASP A 18 9.88 -0.26 1.11
C ASP A 18 11.28 0.25 1.49
N LYS A 19 11.86 1.10 0.65
CA LYS A 19 13.19 1.68 0.88
C LYS A 19 13.27 2.48 2.17
N TYR A 20 12.27 3.30 2.45
CA TYR A 20 12.24 4.19 3.61
C TYR A 20 11.43 3.67 4.80
N SER A 21 10.89 2.46 4.73
CA SER A 21 9.99 1.91 5.76
C SER A 21 10.64 1.82 7.15
N VAL A 22 11.87 1.31 7.21
CA VAL A 22 12.61 1.13 8.48
C VAL A 22 12.95 2.49 9.08
N GLU A 23 13.46 3.42 8.27
CA GLU A 23 13.82 4.75 8.71
C GLU A 23 12.61 5.53 9.23
N ARG A 24 11.49 5.49 8.52
CA ARG A 24 10.24 6.12 8.97
C ARG A 24 9.73 5.54 10.28
N LYS A 25 9.78 4.23 10.47
CA LYS A 25 9.37 3.59 11.72
C LYS A 25 10.24 4.03 12.89
N LYS A 26 11.55 4.09 12.71
CA LYS A 26 12.48 4.57 13.74
C LYS A 26 12.18 6.00 14.14
N LEU A 27 12.02 6.90 13.18
CA LEU A 27 11.73 8.30 13.44
C LEU A 27 10.38 8.50 14.13
N LYS A 28 9.34 7.81 13.71
CA LYS A 28 8.02 7.85 14.35
C LYS A 28 8.06 7.33 15.77
N LYS A 29 8.84 6.29 16.04
CA LYS A 29 9.02 5.74 17.38
C LYS A 29 9.70 6.76 18.31
N ILE A 30 10.72 7.45 17.84
CA ILE A 30 11.39 8.53 18.59
C ILE A 30 10.42 9.67 18.89
N ILE A 31 9.62 10.08 17.91
CA ILE A 31 8.64 11.18 18.06
C ILE A 31 7.57 10.84 19.10
N SER A 32 7.10 9.60 19.13
CA SER A 32 6.04 9.13 20.05
C SER A 32 6.55 8.75 21.43
N ASP A 33 7.86 8.62 21.62
CA ASP A 33 8.46 8.26 22.91
C ASP A 33 8.42 9.45 23.89
N GLY A 34 7.80 9.25 25.05
CA GLY A 34 7.71 10.27 26.08
C GLY A 34 9.01 10.52 26.87
N ASN A 35 9.97 9.59 26.81
CA ASN A 35 11.24 9.67 27.54
C ASN A 35 12.35 10.40 26.78
N VAL A 36 12.09 10.78 25.54
CA VAL A 36 13.05 11.47 24.67
C VAL A 36 13.01 12.97 24.94
N SER A 37 14.18 13.63 24.91
CA SER A 37 14.26 15.08 25.07
C SER A 37 13.55 15.82 23.94
N SER A 38 13.07 17.05 24.19
CA SER A 38 12.42 17.89 23.18
C SER A 38 13.30 18.13 21.97
N LYS A 39 14.62 18.32 22.18
CA LYS A 39 15.59 18.54 21.11
C LYS A 39 15.72 17.35 20.18
N GLU A 40 15.84 16.15 20.72
CA GLU A 40 15.90 14.91 19.93
C GLU A 40 14.60 14.68 19.14
N ARG A 41 13.47 14.99 19.76
CA ARG A 41 12.17 14.90 19.09
C ARG A 41 12.07 15.85 17.91
N GLU A 42 12.48 17.09 18.06
CA GLU A 42 12.52 18.08 17.00
C GLU A 42 13.41 17.65 15.85
N GLU A 43 14.60 17.13 16.14
CA GLU A 43 15.51 16.59 15.11
C GLU A 43 14.89 15.44 14.34
N ALA A 44 14.19 14.54 15.04
CA ALA A 44 13.46 13.43 14.41
C ALA A 44 12.33 13.92 13.49
N ILE A 45 11.59 14.95 13.90
CA ILE A 45 10.55 15.57 13.09
C ILE A 45 11.15 16.17 11.81
N PHE A 46 12.26 16.92 11.92
CA PHE A 46 12.95 17.49 10.76
C PHE A 46 13.43 16.41 9.79
N LYS A 47 14.02 15.34 10.29
CA LYS A 47 14.45 14.22 9.45
C LYS A 47 13.28 13.56 8.73
N LEU A 48 12.16 13.38 9.42
CA LEU A 48 10.94 12.80 8.84
C LEU A 48 10.37 13.70 7.72
N ASP A 49 10.36 15.00 7.92
CA ASP A 49 9.87 15.97 6.93
C ASP A 49 10.75 16.03 5.66
N ARG A 50 12.04 15.77 5.81
CA ARG A 50 12.98 15.73 4.68
C ARG A 50 12.82 14.48 3.80
N LEU A 51 12.22 13.43 4.32
CA LEU A 51 11.99 12.22 3.53
C LEU A 51 11.01 12.49 2.38
N PRO A 52 11.16 11.79 1.23
CA PRO A 52 10.24 11.99 0.12
C PRO A 52 8.79 11.72 0.53
N ARG A 53 7.88 12.59 0.12
CA ARG A 53 6.44 12.42 0.42
C ARG A 53 5.89 11.11 -0.14
N ARG A 54 6.42 10.67 -1.28
CA ARG A 54 6.04 9.42 -1.92
C ARG A 54 6.45 8.16 -1.15
N SER A 55 7.33 8.29 -0.16
CA SER A 55 7.73 7.18 0.71
C SER A 55 6.71 6.87 1.81
N SER A 56 5.64 7.64 1.93
CA SER A 56 4.58 7.40 2.90
C SER A 56 3.64 6.28 2.47
N VAL A 57 3.40 5.34 3.37
CA VAL A 57 2.49 4.19 3.16
C VAL A 57 1.06 4.64 2.82
N VAL A 58 0.61 5.76 3.36
CA VAL A 58 -0.76 6.27 3.15
C VAL A 58 -1.05 6.64 1.70
N ARG A 59 -0.02 6.84 0.89
CA ARG A 59 -0.16 7.14 -0.54
C ARG A 59 -0.34 5.91 -1.41
N LEU A 60 -0.09 4.72 -0.88
CA LEU A 60 -0.30 3.47 -1.59
C LEU A 60 -1.79 3.23 -1.81
N ARG A 61 -2.14 2.75 -2.99
CA ARG A 61 -3.49 2.36 -3.31
C ARG A 61 -3.54 0.89 -3.72
N ASN A 62 -4.46 0.13 -3.14
CA ASN A 62 -4.69 -1.24 -3.57
C ASN A 62 -5.31 -1.23 -4.97
N ARG A 63 -4.70 -1.94 -5.90
CA ARG A 63 -5.15 -2.06 -7.27
C ARG A 63 -5.29 -3.53 -7.66
N CYS A 64 -6.21 -3.81 -8.57
CA CYS A 64 -6.33 -5.13 -9.17
C CYS A 64 -5.03 -5.50 -9.89
N PHE A 65 -4.47 -6.68 -9.61
CA PHE A 65 -3.23 -7.11 -10.25
C PHE A 65 -3.39 -7.34 -11.76
N ALA A 66 -4.58 -7.71 -12.21
CA ALA A 66 -4.85 -8.00 -13.61
C ALA A 66 -5.20 -6.75 -14.44
N THR A 67 -6.00 -5.84 -13.88
CA THR A 67 -6.52 -4.68 -14.65
C THR A 67 -6.02 -3.33 -14.14
N GLY A 68 -5.45 -3.26 -12.94
CA GLY A 68 -5.01 -2.03 -12.32
C GLY A 68 -6.14 -1.16 -11.75
N ARG A 69 -7.36 -1.64 -11.72
CA ARG A 69 -8.51 -0.91 -11.18
C ARG A 69 -8.26 -0.52 -9.73
N PRO A 70 -8.46 0.77 -9.33
CA PRO A 70 -8.20 1.22 -7.96
C PRO A 70 -9.40 1.08 -7.01
N ARG A 71 -10.60 0.82 -7.51
CA ARG A 71 -11.84 0.74 -6.74
C ARG A 71 -12.41 -0.67 -6.79
N GLY A 72 -13.14 -1.05 -5.72
CA GLY A 72 -13.76 -2.36 -5.64
C GLY A 72 -12.76 -3.51 -5.65
N VAL A 73 -11.60 -3.32 -5.02
CA VAL A 73 -10.52 -4.31 -4.96
C VAL A 73 -10.60 -5.08 -3.67
N MET A 74 -10.62 -6.41 -3.77
CA MET A 74 -10.59 -7.31 -2.63
C MET A 74 -9.15 -7.51 -2.16
N LYS A 75 -8.83 -7.08 -0.96
CA LYS A 75 -7.46 -7.16 -0.41
C LYS A 75 -6.91 -8.58 -0.37
N LYS A 76 -7.75 -9.53 0.00
CA LYS A 76 -7.37 -10.95 0.13
C LYS A 76 -6.86 -11.54 -1.18
N PHE A 77 -7.53 -11.24 -2.28
CA PHE A 77 -7.21 -11.78 -3.60
C PHE A 77 -6.40 -10.80 -4.47
N LYS A 78 -6.31 -9.54 -4.05
CA LYS A 78 -5.68 -8.45 -4.82
C LYS A 78 -6.29 -8.29 -6.22
N MET A 79 -7.57 -8.56 -6.32
CA MET A 79 -8.36 -8.49 -7.55
C MET A 79 -9.55 -7.56 -7.39
N SER A 80 -9.97 -6.92 -8.48
CA SER A 80 -11.24 -6.22 -8.53
C SER A 80 -12.41 -7.20 -8.44
N ARG A 81 -13.57 -6.73 -7.97
CA ARG A 81 -14.79 -7.54 -7.91
C ARG A 81 -15.17 -8.15 -9.27
N LEU A 82 -14.93 -7.41 -10.36
CA LEU A 82 -15.23 -7.86 -11.72
C LEU A 82 -14.29 -8.99 -12.15
N CYS A 83 -12.99 -8.79 -11.97
CA CYS A 83 -11.97 -9.79 -12.28
C CYS A 83 -12.15 -11.05 -11.42
N PHE A 84 -12.44 -10.87 -10.13
CA PHE A 84 -12.72 -11.98 -9.23
C PHE A 84 -13.90 -12.83 -9.70
N ARG A 85 -15.00 -12.18 -10.07
CA ARG A 85 -16.19 -12.90 -10.57
C ARG A 85 -15.87 -13.71 -11.83
N GLU A 86 -15.19 -13.10 -12.78
CA GLU A 86 -14.81 -13.78 -14.03
C GLU A 86 -13.93 -15.01 -13.78
N MET A 87 -12.89 -14.84 -12.96
CA MET A 87 -11.97 -15.95 -12.63
C MET A 87 -12.63 -17.02 -11.78
N ALA A 88 -13.51 -16.66 -10.87
CA ALA A 88 -14.25 -17.61 -10.03
C ALA A 88 -15.20 -18.47 -10.88
N LEU A 89 -15.89 -17.88 -11.86
CA LEU A 89 -16.77 -18.60 -12.78
C LEU A 89 -16.01 -19.58 -13.69
N LYS A 90 -14.74 -19.26 -14.01
CA LYS A 90 -13.85 -20.14 -14.77
C LYS A 90 -13.19 -21.22 -13.93
N GLY A 91 -13.38 -21.20 -12.59
CA GLY A 91 -12.75 -22.15 -11.67
C GLY A 91 -11.26 -21.94 -11.45
N GLU A 92 -10.72 -20.76 -11.78
CA GLU A 92 -9.29 -20.46 -11.65
C GLU A 92 -8.85 -20.08 -10.25
N ILE A 93 -9.80 -19.82 -9.33
CA ILE A 93 -9.50 -19.46 -7.94
C ILE A 93 -9.74 -20.67 -7.05
N PRO A 94 -8.70 -21.26 -6.45
CA PRO A 94 -8.86 -22.43 -5.59
C PRO A 94 -9.61 -22.08 -4.30
N GLY A 95 -10.47 -23.00 -3.85
CA GLY A 95 -11.21 -22.86 -2.60
C GLY A 95 -12.44 -21.95 -2.68
N VAL A 96 -12.74 -21.38 -3.83
CA VAL A 96 -13.93 -20.56 -4.04
C VAL A 96 -15.05 -21.40 -4.62
N THR A 97 -16.18 -21.45 -3.92
CA THR A 97 -17.38 -22.14 -4.36
C THR A 97 -18.55 -21.17 -4.42
N LYS A 98 -19.50 -21.48 -5.30
CA LYS A 98 -20.72 -20.70 -5.44
C LYS A 98 -21.60 -20.92 -4.21
N ALA A 99 -22.04 -19.83 -3.56
CA ALA A 99 -22.96 -19.94 -2.44
C ALA A 99 -24.35 -20.39 -2.94
N SER A 100 -24.92 -21.36 -2.26
CA SER A 100 -26.29 -21.79 -2.47
C SER A 100 -26.96 -22.03 -1.11
N TRP A 101 -27.99 -21.26 -0.80
CA TRP A 101 -28.78 -21.39 0.39
C TRP A 101 -30.27 -21.23 0.10
#